data_f8c32cb7c52c005c24252737702926b5
#
_entry.id   f8c32cb7c52c005c24252737702926b5
#
_cell.length_a   1.000
_cell.length_b   1.000
_cell.length_c   1.000
_cell.angle_alpha   90.00
_cell.angle_beta   90.00
_cell.angle_gamma   90.00
#
_symmetry.space_group_name_H-M   'P 1'
#
loop_
_entity.id
_entity.type
_entity.pdbx_description
1 polymer ?
#
loop_
_entity_poly.entity_id
_entity_poly.type
_entity_poly.pdbx_seq_one_letter_code
_entity_poly.pdbx_strand_id
1 'polypeptide(L)'
;MKKVFGFLVIALFSFQNLSAQKINKDAVVGEWLSETKDGRVQVYKVGEKFFGKVVWGKDGGKKDVHNPDPKLKEQGIIGSVILKNFDFTGKAWEEGTIYDPNNGKTYSCTMKMPDVNTLTIRGFIGISLLGRSTTWTRVSK
;
A
#
# COMPACT_ATOMS: atom_id res chain seq x y z
N MET A 1 -18.50 57.07 -40.57
CA MET A 1 -18.07 55.67 -40.54
C MET A 1 -17.49 55.32 -39.18
N LYS A 2 -18.24 54.60 -38.36
CA LYS A 2 -17.75 54.13 -37.09
C LYS A 2 -17.11 52.77 -37.29
N LYS A 3 -15.78 52.69 -37.12
CA LYS A 3 -15.08 51.41 -37.11
C LYS A 3 -15.26 50.77 -35.75
N VAL A 4 -16.01 49.69 -35.72
CA VAL A 4 -16.13 48.85 -34.53
C VAL A 4 -14.92 47.95 -34.49
N PHE A 5 -13.98 48.22 -33.57
CA PHE A 5 -12.90 47.30 -33.26
C PHE A 5 -13.45 46.23 -32.31
N GLY A 6 -13.74 45.07 -32.86
CA GLY A 6 -14.03 43.90 -32.03
C GLY A 6 -12.76 43.45 -31.33
N PHE A 7 -12.68 43.65 -30.04
CA PHE A 7 -11.67 43.00 -29.22
C PHE A 7 -12.00 41.51 -29.13
N LEU A 8 -11.23 40.69 -29.85
CA LEU A 8 -11.26 39.24 -29.70
C LEU A 8 -10.49 38.94 -28.43
N VAL A 9 -11.21 38.75 -27.34
CA VAL A 9 -10.60 38.23 -26.11
C VAL A 9 -10.37 36.74 -26.34
N ILE A 10 -9.14 36.39 -26.73
CA ILE A 10 -8.69 35.01 -26.73
C ILE A 10 -8.50 34.64 -25.24
N ALA A 11 -9.50 34.01 -24.67
CA ALA A 11 -9.34 33.36 -23.36
C ALA A 11 -8.34 32.21 -23.55
N LEU A 12 -7.09 32.46 -23.27
CA LEU A 12 -6.09 31.40 -23.08
C LEU A 12 -6.52 30.56 -21.88
N PHE A 13 -7.30 29.51 -22.15
CA PHE A 13 -7.45 28.43 -21.20
C PHE A 13 -6.10 27.77 -21.09
N SER A 14 -5.34 28.17 -20.06
CA SER A 14 -4.21 27.38 -19.61
C SER A 14 -4.76 26.04 -19.17
N PHE A 15 -4.71 25.05 -20.04
CA PHE A 15 -4.82 23.67 -19.62
C PHE A 15 -3.61 23.42 -18.72
N GLN A 16 -3.80 23.62 -17.42
CA GLN A 16 -2.88 23.06 -16.46
C GLN A 16 -3.04 21.55 -16.61
N ASN A 17 -2.10 20.94 -17.31
CA ASN A 17 -1.91 19.52 -17.22
C ASN A 17 -1.63 19.22 -15.75
N LEU A 18 -2.69 18.87 -15.01
CA LEU A 18 -2.55 18.12 -13.79
C LEU A 18 -1.97 16.76 -14.22
N SER A 19 -0.65 16.74 -14.38
CA SER A 19 0.05 15.47 -14.46
C SER A 19 -0.22 14.81 -13.11
N ALA A 20 -1.16 13.85 -13.08
CA ALA A 20 -1.27 12.91 -12.00
C ALA A 20 0.15 12.43 -11.72
N GLN A 21 0.68 12.68 -10.50
CA GLN A 21 2.01 12.25 -10.13
C GLN A 21 2.09 10.77 -10.42
N LYS A 22 2.91 10.40 -11.40
CA LYS A 22 3.13 9.01 -11.75
C LYS A 22 3.78 8.35 -10.55
N ILE A 23 3.05 7.46 -9.90
CA ILE A 23 3.56 6.67 -8.78
C ILE A 23 4.68 5.78 -9.30
N ASN A 24 5.90 5.98 -8.82
CA ASN A 24 7.03 5.14 -9.17
C ASN A 24 7.11 3.92 -8.24
N LYS A 25 7.92 2.94 -8.62
CA LYS A 25 8.05 1.69 -7.88
C LYS A 25 8.47 1.85 -6.41
N ASP A 26 9.28 2.86 -6.11
CA ASP A 26 9.81 3.08 -4.75
C ASP A 26 8.87 3.93 -3.88
N ALA A 27 7.77 4.42 -4.42
CA ALA A 27 6.79 5.23 -3.70
C ALA A 27 6.17 4.47 -2.52
N VAL A 28 6.06 3.14 -2.60
CA VAL A 28 5.49 2.30 -1.54
C VAL A 28 6.41 2.16 -0.33
N VAL A 29 7.70 2.43 -0.49
CA VAL A 29 8.68 2.32 0.60
C VAL A 29 8.36 3.35 1.67
N GLY A 30 8.30 2.90 2.91
CA GLY A 30 7.98 3.74 4.07
C GLY A 30 7.12 3.01 5.09
N GLU A 31 6.67 3.76 6.07
CA GLU A 31 5.87 3.24 7.18
C GLU A 31 4.39 3.55 6.95
N TRP A 32 3.56 2.55 7.17
CA TRP A 32 2.12 2.59 6.92
C TRP A 32 1.33 2.20 8.16
N LEU A 33 0.30 2.98 8.47
CA LEU A 33 -0.65 2.71 9.54
C LEU A 33 -1.83 1.90 8.99
N SER A 34 -2.16 0.80 9.65
CA SER A 34 -3.32 -0.03 9.28
C SER A 34 -4.63 0.73 9.36
N GLU A 35 -5.65 0.27 8.64
CA GLU A 35 -6.98 0.88 8.59
C GLU A 35 -7.61 0.99 9.98
N THR A 36 -7.44 -0.04 10.80
CA THR A 36 -7.92 -0.10 12.20
C THR A 36 -7.03 0.67 13.17
N LYS A 37 -5.91 1.22 12.71
CA LYS A 37 -4.92 2.00 13.50
C LYS A 37 -4.29 1.23 14.66
N ASP A 38 -4.26 -0.08 14.57
CA ASP A 38 -3.72 -0.98 15.58
C ASP A 38 -2.33 -1.54 15.26
N GLY A 39 -1.82 -1.28 14.07
CA GLY A 39 -0.51 -1.72 13.64
C GLY A 39 0.15 -0.80 12.63
N ARG A 40 1.47 -0.84 12.59
CA ARG A 40 2.27 -0.17 11.57
C ARG A 40 3.19 -1.16 10.90
N VAL A 41 3.32 -1.01 9.59
CA VAL A 41 4.13 -1.87 8.74
C VAL A 41 5.13 -1.01 7.98
N GLN A 42 6.39 -1.40 8.03
CA GLN A 42 7.43 -0.81 7.21
C GLN A 42 7.56 -1.59 5.91
N VAL A 43 7.27 -0.94 4.80
CA VAL A 43 7.52 -1.48 3.46
C VAL A 43 8.94 -1.12 3.04
N TYR A 44 9.68 -2.10 2.56
CA TYR A 44 11.07 -1.98 2.14
C TYR A 44 11.35 -2.84 0.91
N LYS A 45 12.45 -2.58 0.27
CA LYS A 45 12.86 -3.24 -0.96
C LYS A 45 14.11 -4.08 -0.72
N VAL A 46 14.11 -5.29 -1.24
CA VAL A 46 15.29 -6.17 -1.31
C VAL A 46 15.46 -6.63 -2.76
N GLY A 47 16.55 -6.19 -3.39
CA GLY A 47 16.71 -6.39 -4.84
C GLY A 47 15.58 -5.68 -5.59
N GLU A 48 14.83 -6.42 -6.42
CA GLU A 48 13.68 -5.91 -7.16
C GLU A 48 12.33 -6.26 -6.49
N LYS A 49 12.36 -6.89 -5.32
CA LYS A 49 11.16 -7.32 -4.60
C LYS A 49 10.86 -6.42 -3.41
N PHE A 50 9.57 -6.29 -3.10
CA PHE A 50 9.09 -5.50 -1.97
C PHE A 50 8.53 -6.40 -0.87
N PHE A 51 8.80 -5.99 0.36
CA PHE A 51 8.43 -6.69 1.59
C PHE A 51 7.86 -5.70 2.60
N GLY A 52 7.18 -6.22 3.60
CA GLY A 52 6.70 -5.38 4.70
C GLY A 52 6.79 -6.12 6.03
N LYS A 53 7.33 -5.45 7.04
CA LYS A 53 7.44 -5.99 8.40
C LYS A 53 6.65 -5.15 9.39
N VAL A 54 6.07 -5.79 10.36
CA VAL A 54 5.38 -5.12 11.46
C VAL A 54 6.42 -4.42 12.34
N VAL A 55 6.28 -3.11 12.53
CA VAL A 55 7.22 -2.30 13.34
C VAL A 55 6.58 -1.76 14.61
N TRP A 56 5.26 -1.78 14.70
CA TRP A 56 4.52 -1.34 15.87
C TRP A 56 3.14 -2.01 15.95
N GLY A 57 2.67 -2.25 17.15
CA GLY A 57 1.33 -2.72 17.44
C GLY A 57 0.77 -2.01 18.69
N LYS A 58 -0.51 -1.65 18.65
CA LYS A 58 -1.19 -0.90 19.72
C LYS A 58 -1.07 -1.58 21.09
N ASP A 59 -1.10 -2.91 21.10
CA ASP A 59 -1.09 -3.71 22.32
C ASP A 59 0.32 -4.16 22.72
N GLY A 60 1.36 -3.50 22.20
CA GLY A 60 2.76 -3.71 22.64
C GLY A 60 3.40 -5.03 22.26
N GLY A 61 2.78 -5.79 21.36
CA GLY A 61 3.41 -7.00 20.84
C GLY A 61 2.73 -8.28 21.29
N LYS A 62 1.60 -8.55 20.67
CA LYS A 62 0.97 -9.87 20.76
C LYS A 62 1.90 -10.94 20.18
N LYS A 63 1.86 -12.13 20.77
CA LYS A 63 2.49 -13.31 20.19
C LYS A 63 1.70 -13.80 18.99
N ASP A 64 2.40 -14.43 18.07
CA ASP A 64 1.82 -14.98 16.85
C ASP A 64 1.21 -16.37 17.08
N VAL A 65 0.21 -16.42 17.95
CA VAL A 65 -0.38 -17.66 18.49
C VAL A 65 -1.06 -18.52 17.44
N HIS A 66 -1.47 -17.93 16.30
CA HIS A 66 -2.12 -18.62 15.19
C HIS A 66 -1.15 -19.06 14.11
N ASN A 67 0.15 -18.82 14.28
CA ASN A 67 1.13 -19.23 13.29
C ASN A 67 1.08 -20.76 13.08
N PRO A 68 1.03 -21.24 11.83
CA PRO A 68 1.05 -22.67 11.54
C PRO A 68 2.37 -23.35 11.94
N ASP A 69 3.47 -22.58 12.04
CA ASP A 69 4.73 -23.10 12.57
C ASP A 69 4.75 -22.98 14.10
N PRO A 70 4.77 -24.12 14.84
CA PRO A 70 4.79 -24.08 16.30
C PRO A 70 5.94 -23.29 16.90
N LYS A 71 7.07 -23.21 16.19
CA LYS A 71 8.26 -22.48 16.65
C LYS A 71 8.04 -20.96 16.68
N LEU A 72 7.10 -20.47 15.87
CA LEU A 72 6.82 -19.05 15.75
C LEU A 72 5.66 -18.57 16.63
N LYS A 73 4.89 -19.48 17.23
CA LYS A 73 3.74 -19.14 18.07
C LYS A 73 4.10 -18.35 19.34
N GLU A 74 5.30 -18.53 19.85
CA GLU A 74 5.82 -17.83 21.03
C GLU A 74 6.52 -16.51 20.68
N GLN A 75 6.75 -16.24 19.40
CA GLN A 75 7.39 -15.01 18.95
C GLN A 75 6.36 -13.87 18.85
N GLY A 76 6.82 -12.66 19.15
CA GLY A 76 6.01 -11.45 18.94
C GLY A 76 5.74 -11.21 17.46
N ILE A 77 4.58 -10.63 17.16
CA ILE A 77 4.22 -10.22 15.79
C ILE A 77 5.09 -9.05 15.31
N ILE A 78 5.50 -8.16 16.23
CA ILE A 78 6.41 -7.05 15.90
C ILE A 78 7.76 -7.63 15.44
N GLY A 79 8.22 -7.17 14.28
CA GLY A 79 9.40 -7.70 13.60
C GLY A 79 9.11 -8.77 12.55
N SER A 80 7.88 -9.29 12.51
CA SER A 80 7.48 -10.29 11.52
C SER A 80 7.31 -9.68 10.15
N VAL A 81 7.82 -10.35 9.12
CA VAL A 81 7.60 -9.98 7.72
C VAL A 81 6.26 -10.57 7.29
N ILE A 82 5.27 -9.70 7.11
CA ILE A 82 3.91 -10.12 6.75
C ILE A 82 3.58 -9.89 5.27
N LEU A 83 4.28 -8.97 4.61
CA LEU A 83 4.17 -8.73 3.17
C LEU A 83 5.43 -9.27 2.50
N LYS A 84 5.28 -10.12 1.49
CA LYS A 84 6.42 -10.79 0.85
C LYS A 84 6.32 -10.82 -0.67
N ASN A 85 7.47 -10.63 -1.31
CA ASN A 85 7.73 -10.96 -2.70
C ASN A 85 6.89 -10.19 -3.73
N PHE A 86 6.57 -8.93 -3.48
CA PHE A 86 5.84 -8.11 -4.45
C PHE A 86 6.75 -7.64 -5.58
N ASP A 87 6.23 -7.72 -6.80
CA ASP A 87 6.80 -7.13 -8.00
C ASP A 87 6.03 -5.87 -8.39
N PHE A 88 6.72 -4.82 -8.80
CA PHE A 88 6.07 -3.65 -9.36
C PHE A 88 5.84 -3.84 -10.86
N THR A 89 4.57 -3.76 -11.29
CA THR A 89 4.15 -4.03 -12.67
C THR A 89 3.93 -2.75 -13.49
N GLY A 90 4.34 -1.60 -12.97
CA GLY A 90 4.11 -0.27 -13.58
C GLY A 90 2.90 0.47 -13.03
N LYS A 91 1.93 -0.25 -12.45
CA LYS A 91 0.69 0.32 -11.86
C LYS A 91 0.45 -0.13 -10.43
N ALA A 92 0.91 -1.31 -10.08
CA ALA A 92 0.64 -1.94 -8.80
C ALA A 92 1.82 -2.80 -8.37
N TRP A 93 1.82 -3.19 -7.09
CA TRP A 93 2.72 -4.20 -6.54
C TRP A 93 1.94 -5.51 -6.45
N GLU A 94 2.31 -6.46 -7.28
CA GLU A 94 1.58 -7.70 -7.52
C GLU A 94 2.44 -8.93 -7.22
N GLU A 95 1.86 -10.10 -7.32
CA GLU A 95 2.51 -11.41 -7.13
C GLU A 95 3.04 -11.63 -5.71
N GLY A 96 2.62 -10.82 -4.76
CA GLY A 96 3.03 -10.94 -3.36
C GLY A 96 2.02 -11.72 -2.52
N THR A 97 2.38 -11.86 -1.25
CA THR A 97 1.53 -12.50 -0.24
C THR A 97 1.41 -11.61 0.99
N ILE A 98 0.31 -11.78 1.71
CA ILE A 98 0.08 -11.19 3.03
C ILE A 98 -0.25 -12.28 4.04
N TYR A 99 0.46 -12.26 5.18
CA TYR A 99 0.17 -13.11 6.32
C TYR A 99 -0.77 -12.40 7.30
N ASP A 100 -1.84 -13.07 7.70
CA ASP A 100 -2.80 -12.57 8.69
C ASP A 100 -2.58 -13.25 10.04
N PRO A 101 -2.03 -12.54 11.04
CA PRO A 101 -1.81 -13.11 12.37
C PRO A 101 -3.10 -13.47 13.12
N ASN A 102 -4.24 -12.89 12.74
CA ASN A 102 -5.52 -13.14 13.40
C ASN A 102 -6.04 -14.56 13.13
N ASN A 103 -5.64 -15.15 12.03
CA ASN A 103 -6.06 -16.53 11.66
C ASN A 103 -4.92 -17.45 11.26
N GLY A 104 -3.69 -16.95 11.16
CA GLY A 104 -2.51 -17.71 10.76
C GLY A 104 -2.46 -18.09 9.28
N LYS A 105 -3.27 -17.47 8.45
CA LYS A 105 -3.34 -17.76 7.01
C LYS A 105 -2.54 -16.76 6.19
N THR A 106 -2.01 -17.23 5.06
CA THR A 106 -1.31 -16.42 4.08
C THR A 106 -2.16 -16.35 2.80
N TYR A 107 -2.36 -15.13 2.31
CA TYR A 107 -3.18 -14.86 1.12
C TYR A 107 -2.31 -14.30 0.01
N SER A 108 -2.68 -14.58 -1.23
CA SER A 108 -2.19 -13.81 -2.38
C SER A 108 -2.60 -12.34 -2.21
N CYS A 109 -1.75 -11.41 -2.62
CA CYS A 109 -1.95 -10.01 -2.30
C CYS A 109 -1.50 -9.09 -3.45
N THR A 110 -2.26 -8.04 -3.64
CA THR A 110 -1.93 -6.92 -4.54
C THR A 110 -2.02 -5.62 -3.75
N MET A 111 -1.09 -4.71 -4.00
CA MET A 111 -1.09 -3.37 -3.41
C MET A 111 -1.17 -2.32 -4.50
N LYS A 112 -1.92 -1.25 -4.23
CA LYS A 112 -2.04 -0.07 -5.11
C LYS A 112 -1.93 1.20 -4.28
N MET A 113 -1.40 2.24 -4.89
CA MET A 113 -1.36 3.58 -4.29
C MET A 113 -2.25 4.52 -5.11
N PRO A 114 -3.47 4.84 -4.63
CA PRO A 114 -4.31 5.88 -5.25
C PRO A 114 -3.65 7.26 -5.22
N ASP A 115 -2.86 7.52 -4.18
CA ASP A 115 -2.02 8.71 -3.99
C ASP A 115 -0.80 8.38 -3.13
N VAL A 116 0.09 9.34 -2.91
CA VAL A 116 1.35 9.15 -2.20
C VAL A 116 1.19 8.81 -0.71
N ASN A 117 0.02 9.04 -0.14
CA ASN A 117 -0.26 8.84 1.30
C ASN A 117 -1.23 7.70 1.57
N THR A 118 -1.70 7.02 0.53
CA THR A 118 -2.72 5.97 0.64
C THR A 118 -2.23 4.69 -0.03
N LEU A 119 -2.33 3.58 0.68
CA LEU A 119 -2.00 2.25 0.19
C LEU A 119 -3.21 1.34 0.35
N THR A 120 -3.76 0.89 -0.76
CA THR A 120 -4.83 -0.10 -0.78
C THR A 120 -4.23 -1.49 -0.92
N ILE A 121 -4.54 -2.37 0.03
CA ILE A 121 -4.05 -3.74 0.07
C ILE A 121 -5.24 -4.67 -0.13
N ARG A 122 -5.12 -5.56 -1.10
CA ARG A 122 -6.13 -6.57 -1.39
C ARG A 122 -5.53 -7.96 -1.25
N GLY A 123 -5.98 -8.68 -0.21
CA GLY A 123 -5.72 -10.10 -0.05
C GLY A 123 -6.86 -10.93 -0.66
N PHE A 124 -6.54 -12.03 -1.30
CA PHE A 124 -7.55 -12.91 -1.91
C PHE A 124 -7.15 -14.37 -1.86
N ILE A 125 -8.16 -15.24 -1.81
CA ILE A 125 -8.00 -16.68 -1.84
C ILE A 125 -8.43 -17.16 -3.25
N GLY A 126 -7.50 -17.71 -4.01
CA GLY A 126 -7.76 -18.27 -5.32
C GLY A 126 -8.12 -17.23 -6.38
N ILE A 127 -9.38 -16.84 -6.50
CA ILE A 127 -9.87 -15.93 -7.52
C ILE A 127 -9.96 -14.49 -6.94
N SER A 128 -9.47 -13.49 -7.68
CA SER A 128 -9.46 -12.08 -7.28
C SER A 128 -10.83 -11.48 -6.92
N LEU A 129 -11.92 -12.09 -7.34
CA LEU A 129 -13.30 -11.65 -7.04
C LEU A 129 -13.71 -11.87 -5.58
N LEU A 130 -13.05 -12.74 -4.84
CA LEU A 130 -13.35 -13.08 -3.45
C LEU A 130 -12.42 -12.40 -2.45
N GLY A 131 -11.68 -11.38 -2.89
CA GLY A 131 -10.70 -10.71 -2.07
C GLY A 131 -11.30 -9.71 -1.08
N ARG A 132 -10.53 -9.44 -0.02
CA ARG A 132 -10.81 -8.41 0.97
C ARG A 132 -9.81 -7.27 0.82
N SER A 133 -10.31 -6.04 0.71
CA SER A 133 -9.47 -4.84 0.62
C SER A 133 -9.42 -4.09 1.94
N THR A 134 -8.25 -3.53 2.25
CA THR A 134 -8.03 -2.62 3.37
C THR A 134 -7.19 -1.43 2.90
N THR A 135 -7.39 -0.28 3.52
CA THR A 135 -6.68 0.95 3.17
C THR A 135 -5.77 1.36 4.32
N TRP A 136 -4.48 1.47 4.03
CA TRP A 136 -3.48 1.94 4.97
C TRP A 136 -3.07 3.37 4.65
N THR A 137 -2.70 4.13 5.65
CA THR A 137 -2.27 5.52 5.50
C THR A 137 -0.79 5.67 5.84
N ARG A 138 -0.10 6.54 5.08
CA ARG A 138 1.33 6.80 5.32
C ARG A 138 1.53 7.47 6.67
N VAL A 139 2.50 6.97 7.42
CA VAL A 139 2.94 7.60 8.65
C VAL A 139 3.89 8.73 8.29
N SER A 140 3.56 9.95 8.71
CA SER A 140 4.44 11.11 8.55
C SER A 140 5.64 10.98 9.48
N LYS A 141 6.82 11.33 8.96
CA LYS A 141 8.02 11.45 9.79
C LYS A 141 7.99 12.74 10.62
#